data_6368bcc76a90f11ac806fc008f1ecd90
#
_entry.id   6368bcc76a90f11ac806fc008f1ecd90
#
_cell.length_a   1.000
_cell.length_b   1.000
_cell.length_c   1.000
_cell.angle_alpha   90.00
_cell.angle_beta   90.00
_cell.angle_gamma   90.00
#
_symmetry.space_group_name_H-M   'P 1'
#
loop_
_entity.id
_entity.type
_entity.pdbx_description
1 polymer ?
#
loop_
_entity_poly.entity_id
_entity_poly.type
_entity_poly.pdbx_seq_one_letter_code
_entity_poly.pdbx_strand_id
1 'polypeptide(L)'
;MKWTLIFIVLLGLTACSNRTDNKQILSADNDTTHTVQTVQYSAKELTSLLDSIGSLNPNNSTEKLTFIVDSTLNNQIKLNNKLSLTDFQKLKLTVKSSEIDLELAKKIFPQLEIDSSLAANLKNNKLPVSFFSFDSNQKDFNEFAISIGDVGGLSWSNDIYFFKSDKVIAKHKIFHRYGLELKNFKNEINETVIYYKVNYGSGTGIWWHQFNFYRYDNDELIPTLTEIENINLQYPWSIRTYWIESTILETKPLKLKFMFNNQFLDTLGNQINFINDSTEVKYKFDTNKKIYEPEFTDTKLNRLKLLTYFHADNELLFVNINYELFKKELNNNDTLKRLAILNYLNELKNRLNTQ
;
A
#
# COMPACT_ATOMS: atom_id res chain seq x y z
N MET A 1 -7.06 13.74 -26.49
CA MET A 1 -5.66 14.05 -26.84
C MET A 1 -4.84 14.21 -25.59
N LYS A 2 -3.77 13.44 -25.45
CA LYS A 2 -2.74 13.37 -24.38
C LYS A 2 -3.01 12.41 -23.21
N TRP A 3 -2.80 11.16 -23.52
CA TRP A 3 -2.51 10.05 -22.64
C TRP A 3 -1.01 9.74 -22.75
N THR A 4 -0.13 10.41 -22.05
CA THR A 4 1.31 10.18 -22.22
C THR A 4 2.14 10.40 -20.96
N LEU A 5 1.61 10.20 -19.77
CA LEU A 5 2.38 10.45 -18.53
C LEU A 5 2.30 9.36 -17.46
N ILE A 6 1.73 8.19 -17.74
CA ILE A 6 1.62 7.09 -16.76
C ILE A 6 2.62 5.93 -17.04
N PHE A 7 3.42 6.01 -18.10
CA PHE A 7 4.22 4.86 -18.56
C PHE A 7 5.70 4.85 -18.11
N ILE A 8 6.17 5.80 -17.31
CA ILE A 8 7.62 5.92 -16.99
C ILE A 8 8.04 5.16 -15.73
N VAL A 9 7.11 4.72 -14.86
CA VAL A 9 7.48 4.00 -13.62
C VAL A 9 7.60 2.48 -13.80
N LEU A 10 7.17 1.93 -14.95
CA LEU A 10 7.12 0.46 -15.16
C LEU A 10 8.27 -0.12 -16.00
N LEU A 11 9.23 0.67 -16.47
CA LEU A 11 10.29 0.21 -17.37
C LEU A 11 11.66 -0.04 -16.71
N GLY A 12 11.76 0.03 -15.39
CA GLY A 12 13.02 -0.18 -14.64
C GLY A 12 13.31 -1.61 -14.17
N LEU A 13 12.47 -2.61 -14.41
CA LEU A 13 12.58 -3.92 -13.76
C LEU A 13 12.96 -5.11 -14.67
N THR A 14 13.47 -4.88 -15.89
CA THR A 14 13.90 -6.00 -16.75
C THR A 14 15.38 -5.93 -17.13
N ALA A 15 16.27 -5.93 -16.16
CA ALA A 15 17.69 -6.11 -16.43
C ALA A 15 18.41 -6.86 -15.32
N CYS A 16 18.14 -8.16 -15.21
CA CYS A 16 19.07 -9.09 -14.57
C CYS A 16 18.80 -10.51 -15.07
N SER A 17 19.38 -10.86 -16.22
CA SER A 17 19.82 -12.23 -16.51
C SER A 17 20.54 -12.23 -17.88
N ASN A 18 21.82 -12.39 -17.84
CA ASN A 18 22.64 -13.32 -18.62
C ASN A 18 24.10 -12.86 -18.59
N ARG A 19 24.86 -13.48 -17.70
CA ARG A 19 26.31 -13.47 -17.78
C ARG A 19 26.72 -14.54 -18.77
N THR A 20 27.25 -14.12 -19.90
CA THR A 20 28.18 -14.90 -20.71
C THR A 20 29.47 -14.13 -20.83
N ASP A 21 30.55 -14.74 -20.37
CA ASP A 21 31.90 -14.23 -20.45
C ASP A 21 32.29 -13.93 -21.91
N ASN A 22 32.61 -12.67 -22.18
CA ASN A 22 33.51 -12.33 -23.27
C ASN A 22 34.34 -11.12 -22.85
N LYS A 23 35.64 -11.38 -22.58
CA LYS A 23 36.68 -10.37 -22.46
C LYS A 23 36.80 -9.64 -23.78
N GLN A 24 36.34 -8.42 -23.85
CA GLN A 24 36.83 -7.43 -24.82
C GLN A 24 37.28 -6.20 -24.05
N ILE A 25 38.57 -5.93 -24.18
CA ILE A 25 39.22 -4.70 -23.74
C ILE A 25 38.62 -3.58 -24.60
N LEU A 26 37.84 -2.71 -24.03
CA LEU A 26 37.41 -1.45 -24.64
C LEU A 26 38.04 -0.29 -23.87
N SER A 27 38.66 0.55 -24.66
CA SER A 27 39.29 1.82 -24.33
C SER A 27 38.42 2.70 -23.43
N ALA A 28 39.09 3.37 -22.48
CA ALA A 28 38.49 4.39 -21.63
C ALA A 28 37.92 5.53 -22.47
N ASP A 29 36.61 5.53 -22.70
CA ASP A 29 35.88 6.71 -23.07
C ASP A 29 35.63 7.55 -21.80
N ASN A 30 36.00 8.81 -21.94
CA ASN A 30 35.77 9.85 -20.93
C ASN A 30 34.27 9.96 -20.64
N ASP A 31 33.80 9.25 -19.61
CA ASP A 31 32.50 9.44 -19.03
C ASP A 31 32.55 10.80 -18.29
N THR A 32 32.09 11.84 -18.95
CA THR A 32 31.85 13.14 -18.32
C THR A 32 30.70 12.97 -17.32
N THR A 33 31.01 12.47 -16.14
CA THR A 33 30.14 12.60 -14.98
C THR A 33 29.92 14.11 -14.78
N HIS A 34 28.78 14.62 -15.21
CA HIS A 34 28.28 15.91 -14.78
C HIS A 34 28.10 15.85 -13.26
N THR A 35 29.13 16.18 -12.53
CA THR A 35 29.02 16.50 -11.11
C THR A 35 28.10 17.71 -11.00
N VAL A 36 26.83 17.48 -10.73
CA VAL A 36 25.92 18.56 -10.35
C VAL A 36 26.52 19.21 -9.11
N GLN A 37 27.07 20.41 -9.24
CA GLN A 37 27.60 21.17 -8.11
C GLN A 37 26.43 21.48 -7.16
N THR A 38 26.40 20.83 -6.02
CA THR A 38 25.42 21.10 -4.97
C THR A 38 25.69 22.48 -4.41
N VAL A 39 24.79 23.43 -4.62
CA VAL A 39 24.89 24.79 -4.07
C VAL A 39 24.61 24.75 -2.57
N GLN A 40 25.44 25.42 -1.78
CA GLN A 40 25.22 25.61 -0.35
C GLN A 40 24.53 26.97 -0.12
N TYR A 41 23.32 26.92 0.40
CA TYR A 41 22.50 28.10 0.70
C TYR A 41 22.70 28.52 2.15
N SER A 42 22.62 29.83 2.42
CA SER A 42 22.65 30.36 3.78
C SER A 42 21.40 29.93 4.58
N ALA A 43 21.52 29.88 5.90
CA ALA A 43 20.38 29.59 6.78
C ALA A 43 19.19 30.54 6.54
N LYS A 44 19.47 31.82 6.21
CA LYS A 44 18.43 32.81 5.87
C LYS A 44 17.66 32.43 4.60
N GLU A 45 18.36 31.98 3.55
CA GLU A 45 17.71 31.55 2.29
C GLU A 45 16.89 30.28 2.49
N LEU A 46 17.36 29.34 3.33
CA LEU A 46 16.65 28.11 3.66
C LEU A 46 15.41 28.38 4.53
N THR A 47 15.50 29.32 5.47
CA THR A 47 14.33 29.78 6.24
C THR A 47 13.30 30.45 5.34
N SER A 48 13.75 31.29 4.39
CA SER A 48 12.87 31.92 3.40
C SER A 48 12.16 30.90 2.49
N LEU A 49 12.87 29.84 2.09
CA LEU A 49 12.25 28.72 1.35
C LEU A 49 11.19 28.03 2.22
N LEU A 50 11.50 27.72 3.47
CA LEU A 50 10.56 27.12 4.41
C LEU A 50 9.29 27.96 4.58
N ASP A 51 9.44 29.28 4.78
CA ASP A 51 8.32 30.20 4.92
C ASP A 51 7.47 30.27 3.62
N SER A 52 8.13 30.26 2.47
CA SER A 52 7.47 30.20 1.16
C SER A 52 6.63 28.93 1.01
N ILE A 53 7.18 27.76 1.35
CA ILE A 53 6.46 26.49 1.31
C ILE A 53 5.32 26.47 2.32
N GLY A 54 5.55 26.99 3.54
CA GLY A 54 4.54 27.10 4.60
C GLY A 54 3.32 27.95 4.23
N SER A 55 3.51 28.94 3.33
CA SER A 55 2.45 29.81 2.85
C SER A 55 1.57 29.17 1.75
N LEU A 56 1.98 28.03 1.18
CA LEU A 56 1.20 27.33 0.14
C LEU A 56 -0.10 26.77 0.73
N ASN A 57 -1.19 26.88 -0.04
CA ASN A 57 -2.44 26.21 0.33
C ASN A 57 -2.37 24.73 -0.14
N PRO A 58 -2.33 23.74 0.77
CA PRO A 58 -2.22 22.34 0.40
C PRO A 58 -3.51 21.76 -0.20
N ASN A 59 -4.67 22.38 0.01
CA ASN A 59 -5.98 21.78 -0.28
C ASN A 59 -6.14 21.34 -1.74
N ASN A 60 -5.75 22.17 -2.71
CA ASN A 60 -5.90 21.83 -4.13
C ASN A 60 -5.04 20.64 -4.58
N SER A 61 -3.88 20.46 -3.95
CA SER A 61 -2.98 19.34 -4.24
C SER A 61 -3.43 18.07 -3.54
N THR A 62 -3.93 18.20 -2.30
CA THR A 62 -4.34 17.05 -1.49
C THR A 62 -5.62 16.38 -1.97
N GLU A 63 -6.60 17.13 -2.49
CA GLU A 63 -7.79 16.55 -3.10
C GLU A 63 -7.47 15.67 -4.29
N LYS A 64 -6.58 16.13 -5.16
CA LYS A 64 -6.08 15.35 -6.30
C LYS A 64 -5.37 14.06 -5.85
N LEU A 65 -4.48 14.19 -4.88
CA LEU A 65 -3.71 13.06 -4.34
C LEU A 65 -4.62 12.04 -3.66
N THR A 66 -5.59 12.49 -2.88
CA THR A 66 -6.60 11.62 -2.25
C THR A 66 -7.38 10.84 -3.30
N PHE A 67 -7.86 11.51 -4.35
CA PHE A 67 -8.57 10.85 -5.45
C PHE A 67 -7.71 9.79 -6.15
N ILE A 68 -6.43 10.05 -6.41
CA ILE A 68 -5.52 9.09 -7.02
C ILE A 68 -5.36 7.86 -6.10
N VAL A 69 -5.13 8.05 -4.81
CA VAL A 69 -5.03 6.95 -3.84
C VAL A 69 -6.30 6.12 -3.85
N ASP A 70 -7.46 6.74 -3.67
CA ASP A 70 -8.74 6.05 -3.57
C ASP A 70 -9.11 5.32 -4.88
N SER A 71 -8.72 5.84 -6.05
CA SER A 71 -9.00 5.22 -7.35
C SER A 71 -8.08 4.04 -7.67
N THR A 72 -6.83 4.05 -7.20
CA THR A 72 -5.87 2.96 -7.45
C THR A 72 -6.09 1.75 -6.55
N LEU A 73 -6.82 1.91 -5.45
CA LEU A 73 -6.98 0.88 -4.42
C LEU A 73 -8.19 -0.04 -4.63
N ASN A 74 -9.07 0.28 -5.57
CA ASN A 74 -10.29 -0.50 -5.78
C ASN A 74 -10.16 -1.47 -6.97
N ASN A 75 -9.42 -2.57 -6.78
CA ASN A 75 -9.25 -3.63 -7.78
C ASN A 75 -10.32 -4.73 -7.70
N GLN A 76 -11.51 -4.38 -7.23
CA GLN A 76 -12.60 -5.33 -7.13
C GLN A 76 -13.33 -5.50 -8.46
N ILE A 77 -13.49 -6.74 -8.90
CA ILE A 77 -14.43 -7.09 -9.96
C ILE A 77 -15.74 -7.56 -9.31
N LYS A 78 -16.81 -6.78 -9.49
CA LYS A 78 -18.14 -7.20 -9.06
C LYS A 78 -18.64 -8.35 -9.92
N LEU A 79 -19.14 -9.39 -9.30
CA LEU A 79 -19.69 -10.58 -9.93
C LEU A 79 -21.14 -10.79 -9.47
N ASN A 80 -21.89 -11.56 -10.27
CA ASN A 80 -23.24 -11.97 -9.93
C ASN A 80 -23.52 -13.34 -10.57
N ASN A 81 -22.71 -14.33 -10.16
CA ASN A 81 -22.78 -15.67 -10.75
C ASN A 81 -23.35 -16.66 -9.73
N LYS A 82 -24.58 -17.13 -9.98
CA LYS A 82 -25.22 -18.15 -9.16
C LYS A 82 -24.85 -19.53 -9.66
N LEU A 83 -24.31 -20.36 -8.77
CA LEU A 83 -23.97 -21.75 -9.07
C LEU A 83 -25.21 -22.63 -9.11
N SER A 84 -25.18 -23.67 -9.94
CA SER A 84 -26.16 -24.76 -9.83
C SER A 84 -25.98 -25.49 -8.49
N LEU A 85 -27.04 -26.14 -8.01
CA LEU A 85 -26.97 -26.97 -6.80
C LEU A 85 -25.84 -28.01 -6.89
N THR A 86 -25.71 -28.64 -8.07
CA THR A 86 -24.69 -29.66 -8.32
C THR A 86 -23.28 -29.09 -8.26
N ASP A 87 -23.04 -27.92 -8.87
CA ASP A 87 -21.73 -27.28 -8.87
C ASP A 87 -21.34 -26.78 -7.45
N PHE A 88 -22.32 -26.27 -6.72
CA PHE A 88 -22.10 -25.85 -5.34
C PHE A 88 -21.79 -27.06 -4.43
N GLN A 89 -22.41 -28.20 -4.62
CA GLN A 89 -22.06 -29.42 -3.89
C GLN A 89 -20.65 -29.91 -4.25
N LYS A 90 -20.26 -29.87 -5.52
CA LYS A 90 -18.89 -30.19 -5.95
C LYS A 90 -17.88 -29.22 -5.32
N LEU A 91 -18.18 -27.92 -5.27
CA LEU A 91 -17.33 -26.93 -4.62
C LEU A 91 -17.09 -27.25 -3.14
N LYS A 92 -18.14 -27.64 -2.40
CA LYS A 92 -18.02 -28.05 -0.99
C LYS A 92 -17.11 -29.28 -0.80
N LEU A 93 -17.10 -30.19 -1.76
CA LEU A 93 -16.17 -31.35 -1.73
C LEU A 93 -14.74 -30.92 -2.05
N THR A 94 -14.55 -30.01 -2.99
CA THR A 94 -13.27 -29.40 -3.35
C THR A 94 -12.58 -28.74 -2.14
N VAL A 95 -13.34 -28.00 -1.33
CA VAL A 95 -12.83 -27.37 -0.11
C VAL A 95 -12.22 -28.41 0.86
N LYS A 96 -12.79 -29.61 0.95
CA LYS A 96 -12.25 -30.68 1.80
C LYS A 96 -10.95 -31.28 1.28
N SER A 97 -10.78 -31.31 -0.05
CA SER A 97 -9.58 -31.87 -0.71
C SER A 97 -8.48 -30.81 -0.89
N SER A 98 -8.77 -29.53 -0.72
CA SER A 98 -7.90 -28.41 -1.02
C SER A 98 -7.38 -28.36 -2.47
N GLU A 99 -8.08 -29.02 -3.39
CA GLU A 99 -7.75 -29.07 -4.81
C GLU A 99 -9.04 -29.05 -5.64
N ILE A 100 -9.02 -28.37 -6.78
CA ILE A 100 -10.12 -28.32 -7.74
C ILE A 100 -9.68 -28.79 -9.12
N ASP A 101 -10.52 -29.58 -9.78
CA ASP A 101 -10.33 -29.90 -11.19
C ASP A 101 -10.42 -28.65 -12.06
N LEU A 102 -9.54 -28.52 -13.07
CA LEU A 102 -9.43 -27.33 -13.90
C LEU A 102 -10.74 -26.98 -14.65
N GLU A 103 -11.45 -27.99 -15.16
CA GLU A 103 -12.69 -27.73 -15.89
C GLU A 103 -13.81 -27.29 -14.93
N LEU A 104 -13.84 -27.85 -13.73
CA LEU A 104 -14.75 -27.39 -12.68
C LEU A 104 -14.39 -25.98 -12.23
N ALA A 105 -13.10 -25.66 -12.09
CA ALA A 105 -12.63 -24.32 -11.73
C ALA A 105 -13.09 -23.27 -12.75
N LYS A 106 -12.87 -23.51 -14.05
CA LYS A 106 -13.33 -22.63 -15.13
C LYS A 106 -14.85 -22.40 -15.13
N LYS A 107 -15.61 -23.42 -14.72
CA LYS A 107 -17.07 -23.33 -14.64
C LYS A 107 -17.55 -22.51 -13.44
N ILE A 108 -16.89 -22.67 -12.28
CA ILE A 108 -17.31 -22.05 -11.01
C ILE A 108 -16.80 -20.62 -10.89
N PHE A 109 -15.57 -20.34 -11.32
CA PHE A 109 -14.87 -19.07 -11.12
C PHE A 109 -14.89 -18.22 -12.39
N PRO A 110 -15.82 -17.24 -12.49
CA PRO A 110 -15.87 -16.36 -13.65
C PRO A 110 -14.56 -15.60 -13.84
N GLN A 111 -14.16 -15.42 -15.11
CA GLN A 111 -12.93 -14.71 -15.46
C GLN A 111 -11.66 -15.30 -14.81
N LEU A 112 -11.63 -16.61 -14.56
CA LEU A 112 -10.42 -17.30 -14.15
C LEU A 112 -9.42 -17.31 -15.30
N GLU A 113 -8.29 -16.65 -15.10
CA GLU A 113 -7.18 -16.62 -16.04
C GLU A 113 -6.09 -17.57 -15.57
N ILE A 114 -5.62 -18.44 -16.45
CA ILE A 114 -4.51 -19.34 -16.17
C ILE A 114 -3.23 -18.67 -16.69
N ASP A 115 -2.68 -17.78 -15.87
CA ASP A 115 -1.37 -17.17 -16.14
C ASP A 115 -0.22 -18.16 -15.87
N SER A 116 1.00 -17.76 -16.16
CA SER A 116 2.18 -18.62 -15.97
C SER A 116 2.39 -19.05 -14.52
N SER A 117 2.01 -18.22 -13.55
CA SER A 117 2.12 -18.54 -12.13
C SER A 117 1.10 -19.62 -11.74
N LEU A 118 -0.15 -19.47 -12.15
CA LEU A 118 -1.20 -20.45 -11.88
C LEU A 118 -0.97 -21.75 -12.65
N ALA A 119 -0.47 -21.66 -13.90
CA ALA A 119 -0.10 -22.83 -14.68
C ALA A 119 1.02 -23.68 -14.01
N ALA A 120 1.96 -23.03 -13.34
CA ALA A 120 3.01 -23.73 -12.57
C ALA A 120 2.45 -24.50 -11.36
N ASN A 121 1.29 -24.13 -10.86
CA ASN A 121 0.57 -24.81 -9.77
C ASN A 121 -0.28 -25.98 -10.25
N LEU A 122 -0.49 -26.12 -11.57
CA LEU A 122 -1.35 -27.16 -12.13
C LEU A 122 -0.67 -28.53 -12.03
N LYS A 123 -1.28 -29.46 -11.28
CA LYS A 123 -0.82 -30.84 -11.12
C LYS A 123 -1.97 -31.79 -11.44
N ASN A 124 -1.75 -32.72 -12.35
CA ASN A 124 -2.76 -33.73 -12.74
C ASN A 124 -4.12 -33.10 -13.08
N ASN A 125 -4.10 -32.00 -13.82
CA ASN A 125 -5.29 -31.21 -14.18
C ASN A 125 -6.05 -30.63 -12.98
N LYS A 126 -5.39 -30.42 -11.84
CA LYS A 126 -5.96 -29.84 -10.63
C LYS A 126 -5.17 -28.63 -10.18
N LEU A 127 -5.89 -27.66 -9.61
CA LEU A 127 -5.33 -26.46 -9.00
C LEU A 127 -5.50 -26.50 -7.48
N PRO A 128 -4.51 -26.08 -6.69
CA PRO A 128 -4.69 -25.92 -5.26
C PRO A 128 -5.68 -24.78 -4.97
N VAL A 129 -6.46 -24.94 -3.91
CA VAL A 129 -7.39 -23.93 -3.42
C VAL A 129 -7.29 -23.77 -1.93
N SER A 130 -7.46 -22.55 -1.45
CA SER A 130 -7.55 -22.24 -0.03
C SER A 130 -8.94 -21.67 0.29
N PHE A 131 -9.52 -22.17 1.38
CA PHE A 131 -10.86 -21.79 1.82
C PHE A 131 -10.77 -20.88 3.06
N PHE A 132 -11.54 -19.81 3.06
CA PHE A 132 -11.64 -18.85 4.15
C PHE A 132 -13.12 -18.68 4.52
N SER A 133 -13.54 -19.23 5.66
CA SER A 133 -14.89 -19.04 6.19
C SER A 133 -14.97 -17.79 7.03
N PHE A 134 -16.03 -17.02 6.86
CA PHE A 134 -16.36 -15.83 7.66
C PHE A 134 -17.60 -16.04 8.51
N ASP A 135 -18.19 -17.20 8.43
CA ASP A 135 -19.30 -17.65 9.27
C ASP A 135 -18.82 -17.98 10.70
N SER A 136 -19.69 -17.82 11.68
CA SER A 136 -19.39 -18.20 13.07
C SER A 136 -19.13 -19.69 13.21
N ASN A 137 -19.79 -20.52 12.41
CA ASN A 137 -19.48 -21.93 12.24
C ASN A 137 -18.75 -22.13 10.92
N GLN A 138 -17.50 -22.54 10.96
CA GLN A 138 -16.66 -22.75 9.77
C GLN A 138 -17.18 -23.80 8.78
N LYS A 139 -18.17 -24.59 9.16
CA LYS A 139 -18.81 -25.58 8.27
C LYS A 139 -19.95 -25.00 7.45
N ASP A 140 -20.40 -23.79 7.79
CA ASP A 140 -21.43 -23.11 7.03
C ASP A 140 -20.78 -22.46 5.79
N PHE A 141 -21.55 -22.38 4.71
CA PHE A 141 -21.12 -21.79 3.44
C PHE A 141 -22.02 -20.61 3.12
N ASN A 142 -22.18 -19.66 4.06
CA ASN A 142 -22.94 -18.43 3.82
C ASN A 142 -22.04 -17.29 3.34
N GLU A 143 -20.97 -17.00 4.08
CA GLU A 143 -20.02 -15.94 3.77
C GLU A 143 -18.61 -16.54 3.79
N PHE A 144 -18.01 -16.65 2.62
CA PHE A 144 -16.71 -17.30 2.50
C PHE A 144 -15.94 -16.79 1.27
N ALA A 145 -14.65 -17.10 1.22
CA ALA A 145 -13.83 -16.87 0.05
C ALA A 145 -13.02 -18.12 -0.31
N ILE A 146 -12.69 -18.21 -1.60
CA ILE A 146 -11.79 -19.24 -2.13
C ILE A 146 -10.67 -18.52 -2.91
N SER A 147 -9.43 -18.81 -2.53
CA SER A 147 -8.25 -18.43 -3.30
C SER A 147 -7.89 -19.58 -4.23
N ILE A 148 -7.53 -19.25 -5.47
CA ILE A 148 -7.02 -20.18 -6.46
C ILE A 148 -5.51 -20.05 -6.53
N GLY A 149 -4.80 -21.18 -6.50
CA GLY A 149 -3.34 -21.24 -6.45
C GLY A 149 -2.78 -21.36 -5.04
N ASP A 150 -1.47 -21.50 -4.95
CA ASP A 150 -0.77 -21.60 -3.66
C ASP A 150 -0.72 -20.23 -2.96
N VAL A 151 -1.28 -20.14 -1.77
CA VAL A 151 -1.35 -18.91 -0.96
C VAL A 151 -0.11 -18.70 -0.08
N GLY A 152 0.70 -19.72 0.13
CA GLY A 152 1.89 -19.68 1.00
C GLY A 152 3.21 -19.76 0.26
N GLY A 153 3.16 -19.96 -1.05
CA GLY A 153 4.31 -20.32 -1.83
C GLY A 153 4.97 -19.16 -2.61
N LEU A 154 5.46 -19.51 -3.78
CA LEU A 154 6.20 -18.61 -4.68
C LEU A 154 5.29 -17.64 -5.47
N SER A 155 3.99 -17.76 -5.33
CA SER A 155 3.04 -16.86 -5.98
C SER A 155 3.04 -15.49 -5.32
N TRP A 156 3.15 -14.45 -6.12
CA TRP A 156 3.12 -13.05 -5.66
C TRP A 156 1.73 -12.45 -5.67
N SER A 157 0.77 -13.17 -6.25
CA SER A 157 -0.63 -12.76 -6.27
C SER A 157 -1.55 -13.95 -6.40
N ASN A 158 -2.74 -13.82 -5.83
CA ASN A 158 -3.81 -14.80 -5.99
C ASN A 158 -5.11 -14.14 -6.43
N ASP A 159 -5.87 -14.85 -7.26
CA ASP A 159 -7.27 -14.55 -7.52
C ASP A 159 -8.11 -15.13 -6.37
N ILE A 160 -8.90 -14.28 -5.75
CA ILE A 160 -9.79 -14.64 -4.63
C ILE A 160 -11.22 -14.36 -5.02
N TYR A 161 -12.06 -15.36 -4.89
CA TYR A 161 -13.47 -15.29 -5.17
C TYR A 161 -14.27 -15.28 -3.87
N PHE A 162 -15.12 -14.28 -3.72
CA PHE A 162 -15.99 -14.12 -2.55
C PHE A 162 -17.39 -14.61 -2.85
N PHE A 163 -17.97 -15.31 -1.88
CA PHE A 163 -19.24 -15.97 -2.02
C PHE A 163 -20.24 -15.51 -0.96
N LYS A 164 -21.49 -15.43 -1.37
CA LYS A 164 -22.65 -15.39 -0.49
C LYS A 164 -23.51 -16.63 -0.83
N SER A 165 -23.47 -17.65 0.04
CA SER A 165 -24.07 -18.97 -0.21
C SER A 165 -23.61 -19.56 -1.56
N ASP A 166 -24.53 -19.87 -2.46
CA ASP A 166 -24.26 -20.45 -3.79
C ASP A 166 -23.91 -19.40 -4.86
N LYS A 167 -23.66 -18.16 -4.46
CA LYS A 167 -23.43 -17.03 -5.38
C LYS A 167 -22.02 -16.48 -5.27
N VAL A 168 -21.31 -16.36 -6.39
CA VAL A 168 -20.04 -15.64 -6.51
C VAL A 168 -20.35 -14.16 -6.67
N ILE A 169 -19.93 -13.33 -5.71
CA ILE A 169 -20.30 -11.90 -5.65
C ILE A 169 -19.16 -10.96 -6.02
N ALA A 170 -17.90 -11.38 -5.83
CA ALA A 170 -16.75 -10.56 -6.16
C ALA A 170 -15.52 -11.42 -6.48
N LYS A 171 -14.60 -10.83 -7.26
CA LYS A 171 -13.25 -11.33 -7.49
C LYS A 171 -12.26 -10.22 -7.15
N HIS A 172 -11.27 -10.54 -6.35
CA HIS A 172 -10.13 -9.67 -6.08
C HIS A 172 -8.84 -10.33 -6.55
N LYS A 173 -7.95 -9.56 -7.16
CA LYS A 173 -6.56 -9.97 -7.36
C LYS A 173 -5.72 -9.34 -6.27
N ILE A 174 -5.20 -10.16 -5.35
CA ILE A 174 -4.46 -9.68 -4.21
C ILE A 174 -2.98 -9.97 -4.40
N PHE A 175 -2.17 -8.91 -4.39
CA PHE A 175 -0.73 -9.01 -4.39
C PHE A 175 -0.23 -9.21 -2.96
N HIS A 176 0.61 -10.23 -2.76
CA HIS A 176 1.24 -10.53 -1.48
C HIS A 176 2.64 -11.11 -1.72
N ARG A 177 3.56 -10.83 -0.81
CA ARG A 177 4.94 -11.33 -0.90
C ARG A 177 5.22 -12.47 0.08
N TYR A 178 4.47 -12.50 1.17
CA TYR A 178 4.74 -13.38 2.32
C TYR A 178 3.55 -14.28 2.69
N GLY A 179 2.69 -14.54 1.75
CA GLY A 179 1.46 -15.28 1.98
C GLY A 179 0.23 -14.39 2.10
N LEU A 180 -0.92 -15.02 1.87
CA LEU A 180 -2.22 -14.38 1.92
C LEU A 180 -2.92 -14.73 3.23
N GLU A 181 -3.34 -13.71 3.96
CA GLU A 181 -4.16 -13.86 5.16
C GLU A 181 -5.44 -13.02 5.03
N LEU A 182 -6.60 -13.68 5.08
CA LEU A 182 -7.89 -13.02 5.18
C LEU A 182 -8.40 -13.14 6.61
N LYS A 183 -8.74 -11.99 7.20
CA LYS A 183 -9.35 -11.89 8.54
C LYS A 183 -10.74 -11.30 8.46
N ASN A 184 -11.54 -11.54 9.48
CA ASN A 184 -12.89 -10.98 9.57
C ASN A 184 -13.26 -10.61 11.00
N PHE A 185 -14.28 -9.74 11.12
CA PHE A 185 -14.94 -9.41 12.37
C PHE A 185 -16.39 -8.98 12.10
N LYS A 186 -17.20 -8.88 13.15
CA LYS A 186 -18.54 -8.28 13.08
C LYS A 186 -18.45 -6.82 13.49
N ASN A 187 -18.97 -5.92 12.64
CA ASN A 187 -19.04 -4.49 12.94
C ASN A 187 -20.13 -4.16 13.98
N GLU A 188 -20.35 -2.87 14.24
CA GLU A 188 -21.29 -2.37 15.25
C GLU A 188 -22.74 -2.77 14.96
N ILE A 189 -23.10 -2.97 13.70
CA ILE A 189 -24.42 -3.42 13.24
C ILE A 189 -24.47 -4.92 12.91
N ASN A 190 -23.49 -5.68 13.41
CA ASN A 190 -23.38 -7.14 13.30
C ASN A 190 -23.22 -7.68 11.87
N GLU A 191 -22.74 -6.88 10.92
CA GLU A 191 -22.38 -7.34 9.57
C GLU A 191 -20.93 -7.83 9.52
N THR A 192 -20.66 -8.75 8.63
CA THR A 192 -19.30 -9.27 8.43
C THR A 192 -18.44 -8.25 7.67
N VAL A 193 -17.37 -7.85 8.29
CA VAL A 193 -16.27 -7.10 7.67
C VAL A 193 -15.10 -8.05 7.50
N ILE A 194 -14.58 -8.15 6.29
CA ILE A 194 -13.34 -8.85 5.99
C ILE A 194 -12.23 -7.85 5.74
N TYR A 195 -11.01 -8.23 6.06
CA TYR A 195 -9.85 -7.41 5.72
C TYR A 195 -8.63 -8.28 5.40
N TYR A 196 -7.76 -7.73 4.60
CA TYR A 196 -6.50 -8.35 4.21
C TYR A 196 -5.45 -7.29 3.88
N LYS A 197 -4.21 -7.71 3.91
CA LYS A 197 -3.08 -6.89 3.51
C LYS A 197 -2.78 -7.06 2.03
N VAL A 198 -2.58 -5.94 1.33
CA VAL A 198 -2.13 -5.90 -0.06
C VAL A 198 -0.74 -5.28 -0.10
N ASN A 199 0.16 -5.93 -0.84
CA ASN A 199 1.49 -5.40 -1.13
C ASN A 199 1.47 -4.71 -2.49
N TYR A 200 1.49 -3.38 -2.51
CA TYR A 200 1.53 -2.59 -3.74
C TYR A 200 2.93 -2.34 -4.27
N GLY A 201 3.94 -2.47 -3.47
CA GLY A 201 5.32 -2.29 -3.88
C GLY A 201 6.28 -2.85 -2.85
N SER A 202 7.33 -3.49 -3.33
CA SER A 202 8.46 -3.86 -2.50
C SER A 202 9.71 -3.93 -3.37
N GLY A 203 10.78 -3.35 -2.88
CA GLY A 203 12.08 -3.32 -3.52
C GLY A 203 13.14 -2.97 -2.49
N THR A 204 14.38 -2.78 -2.91
CA THR A 204 15.48 -2.45 -2.02
C THR A 204 15.19 -1.15 -1.25
N GLY A 205 14.92 -1.27 0.04
CA GLY A 205 14.62 -0.14 0.93
C GLY A 205 13.22 0.45 0.81
N ILE A 206 12.34 -0.15 0.02
CA ILE A 206 10.97 0.32 -0.14
C ILE A 206 10.00 -0.82 0.04
N TRP A 207 8.94 -0.57 0.77
CA TRP A 207 7.71 -1.36 0.70
C TRP A 207 6.50 -0.50 1.01
N TRP A 208 5.38 -0.92 0.44
CA TRP A 208 4.11 -0.25 0.57
C TRP A 208 3.02 -1.30 0.70
N HIS A 209 2.50 -1.42 1.91
CA HIS A 209 1.43 -2.35 2.25
C HIS A 209 0.24 -1.59 2.80
N GLN A 210 -0.96 -2.07 2.46
CA GLN A 210 -2.20 -1.50 2.92
C GLN A 210 -3.14 -2.57 3.44
N PHE A 211 -3.94 -2.22 4.42
CA PHE A 211 -5.15 -2.94 4.77
C PHE A 211 -6.29 -2.49 3.86
N ASN A 212 -6.98 -3.45 3.26
CA ASN A 212 -8.23 -3.24 2.55
C ASN A 212 -9.36 -3.94 3.32
N PHE A 213 -10.39 -3.17 3.69
CA PHE A 213 -11.55 -3.65 4.41
C PHE A 213 -12.78 -3.64 3.50
N TYR A 214 -13.52 -4.72 3.52
CA TYR A 214 -14.77 -4.89 2.77
C TYR A 214 -15.86 -5.43 3.68
N ARG A 215 -17.07 -5.08 3.40
CA ARG A 215 -18.24 -5.50 4.14
C ARG A 215 -19.18 -6.30 3.25
N TYR A 216 -19.69 -7.40 3.75
CA TYR A 216 -20.80 -8.08 3.14
C TYR A 216 -22.09 -7.27 3.36
N ASP A 217 -22.74 -6.87 2.27
CA ASP A 217 -24.01 -6.15 2.27
C ASP A 217 -24.96 -6.88 1.29
N ASN A 218 -25.84 -7.72 1.84
CA ASN A 218 -26.66 -8.63 1.05
C ASN A 218 -25.80 -9.49 0.10
N ASP A 219 -26.00 -9.34 -1.20
CA ASP A 219 -25.28 -10.07 -2.25
C ASP A 219 -24.11 -9.29 -2.85
N GLU A 220 -23.59 -8.31 -2.14
CA GLU A 220 -22.45 -7.51 -2.59
C GLU A 220 -21.34 -7.49 -1.54
N LEU A 221 -20.12 -7.28 -2.01
CA LEU A 221 -18.98 -6.98 -1.18
C LEU A 221 -18.61 -5.50 -1.41
N ILE A 222 -18.75 -4.67 -0.37
CA ILE A 222 -18.61 -3.22 -0.44
C ILE A 222 -17.29 -2.80 0.21
N PRO A 223 -16.42 -2.04 -0.48
CA PRO A 223 -15.22 -1.47 0.14
C PRO A 223 -15.64 -0.46 1.23
N THR A 224 -15.07 -0.57 2.42
CA THR A 224 -15.45 0.24 3.59
C THR A 224 -14.32 1.07 4.16
N LEU A 225 -13.08 0.65 3.98
CA LEU A 225 -11.89 1.36 4.42
C LEU A 225 -10.65 0.84 3.67
N THR A 226 -9.77 1.75 3.32
CA THR A 226 -8.39 1.44 2.99
C THR A 226 -7.49 2.25 3.89
N GLU A 227 -6.50 1.58 4.52
CA GLU A 227 -5.60 2.25 5.45
C GLU A 227 -4.17 1.71 5.32
N ILE A 228 -3.18 2.53 5.66
CA ILE A 228 -1.78 2.11 5.69
C ILE A 228 -1.63 0.93 6.66
N GLU A 229 -1.01 -0.15 6.20
CA GLU A 229 -0.50 -1.20 7.08
C GLU A 229 0.98 -0.95 7.38
N ASN A 230 1.81 -0.80 6.36
CA ASN A 230 3.22 -0.49 6.52
C ASN A 230 3.77 0.17 5.26
N ILE A 231 4.32 1.36 5.41
CA ILE A 231 5.07 2.03 4.35
C ILE A 231 6.46 2.34 4.88
N ASN A 232 7.48 2.01 4.09
CA ASN A 232 8.85 2.33 4.40
C ASN A 232 9.56 2.88 3.17
N LEU A 233 10.30 3.96 3.37
CA LEU A 233 11.15 4.56 2.36
C LEU A 233 12.55 4.78 2.92
N GLN A 234 13.51 4.03 2.40
CA GLN A 234 14.93 4.11 2.76
C GLN A 234 15.78 4.02 1.49
N TYR A 235 15.65 5.02 0.62
CA TYR A 235 16.47 5.07 -0.60
C TYR A 235 17.79 5.76 -0.37
N PRO A 236 18.87 5.31 -1.01
CA PRO A 236 20.16 6.01 -1.00
C PRO A 236 20.09 7.44 -1.56
N TRP A 237 19.14 7.69 -2.46
CA TRP A 237 18.93 9.00 -3.10
C TRP A 237 17.82 9.85 -2.46
N SER A 238 17.18 9.35 -1.40
CA SER A 238 16.18 10.10 -0.64
C SER A 238 16.83 11.15 0.24
N ILE A 239 16.27 12.36 0.26
CA ILE A 239 16.71 13.41 1.19
C ILE A 239 16.13 13.26 2.59
N ARG A 240 15.13 12.39 2.75
CA ARG A 240 14.63 11.90 4.04
C ARG A 240 14.30 10.43 3.96
N THR A 241 14.39 9.77 5.09
CA THR A 241 13.86 8.42 5.25
C THR A 241 12.64 8.46 6.15
N TYR A 242 11.68 7.56 5.91
CA TYR A 242 10.52 7.47 6.79
C TYR A 242 9.89 6.08 6.77
N TRP A 243 9.14 5.81 7.81
CA TRP A 243 8.26 4.65 7.87
C TRP A 243 7.00 5.00 8.67
N ILE A 244 5.94 4.30 8.38
CA ILE A 244 4.72 4.27 9.16
C ILE A 244 4.19 2.85 9.16
N GLU A 245 3.74 2.39 10.31
CA GLU A 245 3.17 1.07 10.52
C GLU A 245 1.92 1.19 11.36
N SER A 246 0.89 0.42 11.01
CA SER A 246 -0.33 0.34 11.79
C SER A 246 -0.62 -1.07 12.29
N THR A 247 -1.28 -1.14 13.43
CA THR A 247 -1.75 -2.39 14.03
C THR A 247 -3.20 -2.21 14.43
N ILE A 248 -4.04 -3.19 14.08
CA ILE A 248 -5.43 -3.21 14.54
C ILE A 248 -5.44 -3.61 16.01
N LEU A 249 -5.87 -2.69 16.88
CA LEU A 249 -6.00 -2.92 18.33
C LEU A 249 -7.35 -3.52 18.68
N GLU A 250 -8.41 -2.98 18.10
CA GLU A 250 -9.78 -3.34 18.38
C GLU A 250 -10.58 -3.36 17.07
N THR A 251 -11.61 -4.16 17.01
CA THR A 251 -12.50 -4.26 15.84
C THR A 251 -13.93 -3.78 16.13
N LYS A 252 -14.24 -3.49 17.40
CA LYS A 252 -15.58 -3.02 17.81
C LYS A 252 -15.47 -2.07 19.00
N PRO A 253 -15.36 -0.75 18.77
CA PRO A 253 -15.19 -0.06 17.50
C PRO A 253 -13.82 -0.35 16.86
N LEU A 254 -13.72 -0.18 15.54
CA LEU A 254 -12.44 -0.33 14.86
C LEU A 254 -11.44 0.73 15.34
N LYS A 255 -10.25 0.28 15.76
CA LYS A 255 -9.20 1.14 16.30
C LYS A 255 -7.84 0.66 15.83
N LEU A 256 -7.06 1.55 15.25
CA LEU A 256 -5.70 1.30 14.80
C LEU A 256 -4.71 2.13 15.62
N LYS A 257 -3.57 1.51 15.95
CA LYS A 257 -2.40 2.22 16.46
C LYS A 257 -1.43 2.42 15.33
N PHE A 258 -1.00 3.66 15.13
CA PHE A 258 0.05 4.03 14.20
C PHE A 258 1.33 4.33 14.95
N MET A 259 2.44 3.77 14.47
CA MET A 259 3.79 4.18 14.81
C MET A 259 4.40 4.80 13.56
N PHE A 260 5.08 5.93 13.69
CA PHE A 260 5.58 6.65 12.53
C PHE A 260 6.86 7.41 12.84
N ASN A 261 7.72 7.47 11.84
CA ASN A 261 9.03 8.08 11.94
C ASN A 261 9.37 8.83 10.65
N ASN A 262 10.02 9.97 10.79
CA ASN A 262 10.71 10.68 9.71
C ASN A 262 12.09 11.09 10.21
N GLN A 263 13.10 10.85 9.36
CA GLN A 263 14.49 11.13 9.67
C GLN A 263 15.13 11.91 8.53
N PHE A 264 16.02 12.82 8.90
CA PHE A 264 16.91 13.48 7.96
C PHE A 264 18.32 12.96 8.09
N LEU A 265 19.11 13.09 7.05
CA LEU A 265 20.53 12.78 7.09
C LEU A 265 21.29 14.04 7.52
N ASP A 266 22.24 13.88 8.45
CA ASP A 266 23.24 14.92 8.71
C ASP A 266 24.29 14.94 7.59
N THR A 267 25.26 15.85 7.68
CA THR A 267 26.33 15.99 6.69
C THR A 267 27.30 14.81 6.66
N LEU A 268 27.25 13.91 7.64
CA LEU A 268 28.03 12.68 7.73
C LEU A 268 27.26 11.45 7.30
N GLY A 269 25.98 11.60 6.94
CA GLY A 269 25.09 10.50 6.55
C GLY A 269 24.42 9.79 7.72
N ASN A 270 24.50 10.31 8.95
CA ASN A 270 23.79 9.74 10.08
C ASN A 270 22.30 10.11 10.03
N GLN A 271 21.44 9.17 10.39
CA GLN A 271 19.99 9.39 10.46
C GLN A 271 19.61 10.11 11.77
N ILE A 272 19.05 11.30 11.66
CA ILE A 272 18.59 12.12 12.77
C ILE A 272 17.07 12.15 12.79
N ASN A 273 16.47 11.73 13.89
CA ASN A 273 15.01 11.72 14.04
C ASN A 273 14.45 13.16 14.02
N PHE A 274 13.58 13.42 13.04
CA PHE A 274 12.76 14.64 13.00
C PHE A 274 11.42 14.41 13.68
N ILE A 275 10.73 13.32 13.31
CA ILE A 275 9.51 12.85 13.95
C ILE A 275 9.75 11.39 14.36
N ASN A 276 9.41 11.04 15.59
CA ASN A 276 9.34 9.65 16.05
C ASN A 276 8.23 9.56 17.09
N ASP A 277 7.08 9.06 16.70
CA ASP A 277 5.89 9.13 17.53
C ASP A 277 4.89 7.99 17.25
N SER A 278 3.85 7.93 18.07
CA SER A 278 2.73 7.01 17.88
C SER A 278 1.42 7.67 18.28
N THR A 279 0.32 7.17 17.70
CA THR A 279 -1.02 7.61 18.05
C THR A 279 -2.04 6.51 17.79
N GLU A 280 -3.20 6.58 18.44
CA GLU A 280 -4.32 5.69 18.19
C GLU A 280 -5.41 6.46 17.45
N VAL A 281 -5.96 5.86 16.41
CA VAL A 281 -7.06 6.41 15.62
C VAL A 281 -8.24 5.47 15.73
N LYS A 282 -9.37 6.01 16.16
CA LYS A 282 -10.65 5.32 16.18
C LYS A 282 -11.38 5.57 14.89
N TYR A 283 -12.04 4.55 14.37
CA TYR A 283 -12.83 4.62 13.15
C TYR A 283 -14.29 4.40 13.50
N LYS A 284 -15.14 5.34 13.09
CA LYS A 284 -16.59 5.25 13.24
C LYS A 284 -17.22 4.76 11.95
N PHE A 285 -18.06 3.75 12.03
CA PHE A 285 -18.82 3.31 10.86
C PHE A 285 -19.98 4.27 10.57
N ASP A 286 -19.93 4.92 9.38
CA ASP A 286 -21.02 5.72 8.86
C ASP A 286 -22.01 4.83 8.10
N THR A 287 -23.18 4.60 8.67
CA THR A 287 -24.21 3.73 8.10
C THR A 287 -24.82 4.25 6.80
N ASN A 288 -24.79 5.57 6.56
CA ASN A 288 -25.32 6.19 5.35
C ASN A 288 -24.34 6.04 4.18
N LYS A 289 -23.08 6.34 4.43
CA LYS A 289 -22.00 6.22 3.43
C LYS A 289 -21.49 4.77 3.30
N LYS A 290 -21.78 3.93 4.29
CA LYS A 290 -21.32 2.54 4.39
C LYS A 290 -19.79 2.38 4.44
N ILE A 291 -19.09 3.37 5.02
CA ILE A 291 -17.64 3.41 5.18
C ILE A 291 -17.24 3.66 6.63
N TYR A 292 -15.99 3.34 6.96
CA TYR A 292 -15.36 3.75 8.20
C TYR A 292 -14.71 5.13 8.02
N GLU A 293 -15.04 6.07 8.90
CA GLU A 293 -14.44 7.40 8.96
C GLU A 293 -13.51 7.51 10.16
N PRO A 294 -12.24 7.96 9.97
CA PRO A 294 -11.31 8.14 11.07
C PRO A 294 -11.70 9.36 11.93
N GLU A 295 -11.71 9.16 13.24
CA GLU A 295 -11.86 10.23 14.22
C GLU A 295 -10.45 10.74 14.58
N PHE A 296 -9.97 11.80 13.90
CA PHE A 296 -8.66 12.37 14.15
C PHE A 296 -8.61 13.33 15.36
N THR A 297 -9.69 13.43 16.13
CA THR A 297 -9.71 14.19 17.39
C THR A 297 -8.69 13.59 18.36
N ASP A 298 -7.88 14.44 18.98
CA ASP A 298 -6.84 14.05 19.95
C ASP A 298 -5.75 13.11 19.40
N THR A 299 -5.60 13.02 18.08
CA THR A 299 -4.57 12.23 17.43
C THR A 299 -3.43 13.12 16.90
N LYS A 300 -2.21 12.57 16.82
CA LYS A 300 -1.03 13.25 16.25
C LYS A 300 -0.99 13.18 14.73
N LEU A 301 -1.77 12.27 14.14
CA LEU A 301 -1.97 12.16 12.69
C LEU A 301 -3.30 12.81 12.28
N ASN A 302 -3.37 13.21 11.03
CA ASN A 302 -4.60 13.56 10.33
C ASN A 302 -4.48 13.12 8.87
N ARG A 303 -5.54 13.27 8.08
CA ARG A 303 -5.53 12.84 6.68
C ARG A 303 -4.38 13.47 5.88
N LEU A 304 -4.08 14.75 6.08
CA LEU A 304 -3.00 15.43 5.36
C LEU A 304 -1.62 14.85 5.70
N LYS A 305 -1.36 14.58 6.99
CA LYS A 305 -0.12 13.93 7.42
C LYS A 305 0.02 12.52 6.84
N LEU A 306 -1.06 11.74 6.85
CA LEU A 306 -1.05 10.41 6.25
C LEU A 306 -0.72 10.45 4.75
N LEU A 307 -1.24 11.43 4.01
CA LEU A 307 -0.90 11.61 2.60
C LEU A 307 0.59 11.83 2.34
N THR A 308 1.35 12.39 3.29
CA THR A 308 2.81 12.53 3.16
C THR A 308 3.56 11.21 3.18
N TYR A 309 2.95 10.14 3.70
CA TYR A 309 3.48 8.79 3.68
C TYR A 309 3.06 8.02 2.41
N PHE A 310 1.86 8.31 1.87
CA PHE A 310 1.42 7.73 0.59
C PHE A 310 2.20 8.28 -0.61
N HIS A 311 2.62 9.56 -0.55
CA HIS A 311 3.32 10.27 -1.61
C HIS A 311 4.76 10.57 -1.21
N ALA A 312 5.58 9.55 -1.33
CA ALA A 312 6.99 9.55 -0.95
C ALA A 312 7.83 10.67 -1.56
N ASP A 313 7.47 11.08 -2.77
CA ASP A 313 8.16 12.06 -3.60
C ASP A 313 7.64 13.50 -3.44
N ASN A 314 6.58 13.68 -2.65
CA ASN A 314 5.99 15.00 -2.45
C ASN A 314 6.57 15.71 -1.21
N GLU A 315 7.84 16.13 -1.34
CA GLU A 315 8.55 16.81 -0.26
C GLU A 315 7.92 18.17 0.10
N LEU A 316 7.36 18.88 -0.89
CA LEU A 316 6.68 20.17 -0.63
C LEU A 316 5.46 19.99 0.28
N LEU A 317 4.67 18.94 0.06
CA LEU A 317 3.54 18.61 0.92
C LEU A 317 4.00 18.28 2.34
N PHE A 318 5.05 17.46 2.47
CA PHE A 318 5.62 17.10 3.76
C PHE A 318 6.09 18.33 4.55
N VAL A 319 6.84 19.24 3.93
CA VAL A 319 7.33 20.47 4.56
C VAL A 319 6.17 21.39 4.94
N ASN A 320 5.22 21.59 4.02
CA ASN A 320 4.07 22.46 4.26
C ASN A 320 3.24 22.01 5.48
N ILE A 321 2.91 20.73 5.54
CA ILE A 321 2.08 20.17 6.62
C ILE A 321 2.80 20.19 7.97
N ASN A 322 4.13 20.07 7.96
CA ASN A 322 4.95 20.07 9.17
C ASN A 322 5.64 21.42 9.42
N TYR A 323 5.22 22.50 8.75
CA TYR A 323 5.86 23.82 8.79
C TYR A 323 6.14 24.33 10.21
N GLU A 324 5.15 24.29 11.09
CA GLU A 324 5.31 24.75 12.48
C GLU A 324 6.34 23.91 13.25
N LEU A 325 6.40 22.61 12.98
CA LEU A 325 7.41 21.74 13.58
C LEU A 325 8.81 22.10 13.08
N PHE A 326 8.98 22.33 11.77
CA PHE A 326 10.25 22.79 11.21
C PHE A 326 10.72 24.09 11.88
N LYS A 327 9.85 25.08 12.02
CA LYS A 327 10.17 26.35 12.69
C LYS A 327 10.58 26.15 14.15
N LYS A 328 9.84 25.34 14.87
CA LYS A 328 10.14 25.01 16.27
C LYS A 328 11.54 24.38 16.42
N GLU A 329 11.84 23.38 15.60
CA GLU A 329 13.07 22.62 15.70
C GLU A 329 14.30 23.40 15.20
N LEU A 330 14.14 24.30 14.22
CA LEU A 330 15.21 25.22 13.80
C LEU A 330 15.60 26.20 14.89
N ASN A 331 14.68 26.57 15.80
CA ASN A 331 14.91 27.44 16.95
C ASN A 331 15.29 26.67 18.22
N ASN A 332 15.37 25.35 18.18
CA ASN A 332 15.74 24.50 19.31
C ASN A 332 17.27 24.54 19.53
N ASN A 333 17.69 24.25 20.76
CA ASN A 333 19.11 24.16 21.14
C ASN A 333 19.79 22.86 20.64
N ASP A 334 19.05 21.91 20.09
CA ASP A 334 19.59 20.68 19.48
C ASP A 334 20.33 21.02 18.17
N THR A 335 21.63 21.16 18.26
CA THR A 335 22.48 21.53 17.13
C THR A 335 22.47 20.46 16.03
N LEU A 336 22.47 19.16 16.39
CA LEU A 336 22.50 18.09 15.42
C LEU A 336 21.20 18.06 14.61
N LYS A 337 20.06 18.16 15.27
CA LYS A 337 18.75 18.19 14.64
C LYS A 337 18.59 19.42 13.73
N ARG A 338 19.03 20.58 14.21
CA ARG A 338 19.01 21.81 13.42
C ARG A 338 19.85 21.69 12.15
N LEU A 339 21.07 21.15 12.25
CA LEU A 339 21.94 20.92 11.07
C LEU A 339 21.34 19.93 10.10
N ALA A 340 20.74 18.83 10.57
CA ALA A 340 20.07 17.86 9.71
C ALA A 340 18.88 18.49 8.96
N ILE A 341 18.09 19.35 9.63
CA ILE A 341 16.99 20.08 8.98
C ILE A 341 17.53 21.04 7.91
N LEU A 342 18.59 21.80 8.21
CA LEU A 342 19.18 22.71 7.23
C LEU A 342 19.75 21.95 6.04
N ASN A 343 20.40 20.81 6.26
CA ASN A 343 20.88 19.94 5.19
C ASN A 343 19.74 19.44 4.30
N TYR A 344 18.66 18.96 4.92
CA TYR A 344 17.46 18.53 4.20
C TYR A 344 16.86 19.67 3.34
N LEU A 345 16.70 20.87 3.89
CA LEU A 345 16.17 22.03 3.16
C LEU A 345 17.10 22.46 2.02
N ASN A 346 18.42 22.34 2.22
CA ASN A 346 19.44 22.62 1.19
C ASN A 346 19.30 21.65 0.01
N GLU A 347 19.21 20.36 0.28
CA GLU A 347 18.99 19.33 -0.75
C GLU A 347 17.64 19.53 -1.47
N LEU A 348 16.59 19.85 -0.74
CA LEU A 348 15.27 20.15 -1.33
C LEU A 348 15.37 21.35 -2.28
N LYS A 349 16.02 22.44 -1.86
CA LYS A 349 16.20 23.64 -2.69
C LYS A 349 17.00 23.35 -3.96
N ASN A 350 18.07 22.57 -3.85
CA ASN A 350 18.85 22.15 -5.03
C ASN A 350 17.99 21.37 -6.01
N ARG A 351 17.18 20.42 -5.55
CA ARG A 351 16.27 19.64 -6.41
C ARG A 351 15.21 20.50 -7.10
N LEU A 352 14.64 21.48 -6.40
CA LEU A 352 13.66 22.40 -6.98
C LEU A 352 14.26 23.30 -8.08
N ASN A 353 15.55 23.61 -8.01
CA ASN A 353 16.24 24.42 -9.02
C ASN A 353 16.73 23.61 -10.23
N THR A 354 16.72 22.27 -10.15
CA THR A 354 17.14 21.37 -11.25
C THR A 354 15.97 20.80 -12.05
N GLN A 355 14.74 21.01 -11.61
CA GLN A 355 13.50 20.66 -12.30
C GLN A 355 13.01 21.80 -13.19
#